data_7cc648c97a2f421cf6cad440089f8e7f
#
_entry.id   7cc648c97a2f421cf6cad440089f8e7f
#
_cell.length_a   1.000
_cell.length_b   1.000
_cell.length_c   1.000
_cell.angle_alpha   90.00
_cell.angle_beta   90.00
_cell.angle_gamma   90.00
#
_symmetry.space_group_name_H-M   'P 1'
#
loop_
_entity.id
_entity.type
_entity.pdbx_description
1 polymer ?
#
loop_
_entity_poly.entity_id
_entity_poly.type
_entity_poly.pdbx_seq_one_letter_code
_entity_poly.pdbx_strand_id
1 'polypeptide(L)'
;PKMVEKDNHWFGINAWGGSVCVNTDLLRKKGLSVPRSWSDLLQSEFQDQIVMPNPRASSTGLMFLHGFVQGFGEKKGWEVIEKLHANMLFYAASGARPAAMAAQGEIPIGLSAAAFLKPFLKYKTPVSVVQPEEGIAWDAEACALPRGGPHPQEAKAFWDFCAGPAVGQIAADFSGIAA
;
A
#
# COMPACT_ATOMS: atom_id res chain seq x y z
N PRO A 1 9.82 8.11 16.02
CA PRO A 1 8.71 8.57 16.86
C PRO A 1 7.91 7.36 17.27
N LYS A 2 7.64 7.19 18.57
CA LYS A 2 6.79 6.11 19.03
C LYS A 2 5.36 6.41 18.56
N MET A 3 4.81 5.59 17.70
CA MET A 3 3.41 5.65 17.31
C MET A 3 2.58 5.02 18.44
N VAL A 4 2.30 5.81 19.48
CA VAL A 4 1.52 5.40 20.65
C VAL A 4 0.34 6.36 20.80
N GLU A 5 -0.84 5.82 20.95
CA GLU A 5 -2.03 6.60 21.24
C GLU A 5 -1.95 7.20 22.65
N LYS A 6 -2.54 8.40 22.83
CA LYS A 6 -2.42 9.22 24.04
C LYS A 6 -2.79 8.46 25.33
N ASP A 7 -3.79 7.59 25.26
CA ASP A 7 -4.29 6.83 26.39
C ASP A 7 -3.73 5.39 26.46
N ASN A 8 -2.73 5.08 25.60
CA ASN A 8 -2.06 3.78 25.50
C ASN A 8 -3.01 2.58 25.21
N HIS A 9 -4.10 2.82 24.51
CA HIS A 9 -5.00 1.74 24.11
C HIS A 9 -4.46 0.93 22.93
N TRP A 10 -3.59 1.52 22.13
CA TRP A 10 -2.88 0.87 21.03
C TRP A 10 -1.49 1.47 20.82
N PHE A 11 -0.63 0.73 20.15
CA PHE A 11 0.63 1.23 19.63
C PHE A 11 0.86 0.75 18.20
N GLY A 12 1.56 1.56 17.41
CA GLY A 12 1.96 1.21 16.05
C GLY A 12 3.17 0.29 16.06
N ILE A 13 3.10 -0.81 15.35
CA ILE A 13 4.20 -1.78 15.17
C ILE A 13 4.92 -1.59 13.85
N ASN A 14 4.27 -0.97 12.88
CA ASN A 14 4.81 -0.75 11.54
C ASN A 14 4.08 0.43 10.88
N ALA A 15 4.76 1.12 9.95
CA ALA A 15 4.15 2.09 9.05
C ALA A 15 4.31 1.60 7.61
N TRP A 16 3.30 1.78 6.79
CA TRP A 16 3.32 1.38 5.40
C TRP A 16 2.63 2.42 4.52
N GLY A 17 3.04 2.50 3.26
CA GLY A 17 2.52 3.49 2.33
C GLY A 17 2.07 2.89 1.01
N GLY A 18 1.10 3.55 0.39
CA GLY A 18 0.64 3.25 -0.95
C GLY A 18 1.70 3.61 -1.98
N SER A 19 1.84 2.77 -2.99
CA SER A 19 2.85 2.93 -4.04
C SER A 19 2.30 2.47 -5.37
N VAL A 20 2.96 2.90 -6.44
CA VAL A 20 2.71 2.41 -7.78
C VAL A 20 3.73 1.32 -8.10
N CYS A 21 3.27 0.08 -8.20
CA CYS A 21 4.08 -1.07 -8.59
C CYS A 21 4.02 -1.21 -10.12
N VAL A 22 5.15 -1.09 -10.81
CA VAL A 22 5.19 -1.11 -12.27
C VAL A 22 5.99 -2.31 -12.78
N ASN A 23 5.50 -2.94 -13.85
CA ASN A 23 6.28 -3.88 -14.64
C ASN A 23 6.87 -3.11 -15.83
N THR A 24 8.18 -2.87 -15.77
CA THR A 24 8.90 -2.02 -16.74
C THR A 24 8.96 -2.65 -18.13
N ASP A 25 8.97 -3.98 -18.23
CA ASP A 25 8.95 -4.68 -19.51
C ASP A 25 7.59 -4.59 -20.20
N LEU A 26 6.50 -4.71 -19.45
CA LEU A 26 5.16 -4.55 -19.99
C LEU A 26 4.90 -3.11 -20.44
N LEU A 27 5.32 -2.11 -19.63
CA LEU A 27 5.22 -0.70 -20.04
C LEU A 27 5.98 -0.48 -21.35
N ARG A 28 7.22 -0.93 -21.44
CA ARG A 28 8.04 -0.79 -22.66
C ARG A 28 7.39 -1.48 -23.88
N LYS A 29 6.88 -2.70 -23.71
CA LYS A 29 6.19 -3.43 -24.79
C LYS A 29 4.94 -2.72 -25.31
N LYS A 30 4.27 -1.96 -24.43
CA LYS A 30 3.08 -1.17 -24.78
C LYS A 30 3.41 0.26 -25.23
N GLY A 31 4.67 0.65 -25.26
CA GLY A 31 5.10 2.00 -25.60
C GLY A 31 4.76 3.05 -24.54
N LEU A 32 4.49 2.61 -23.29
CA LEU A 32 4.13 3.46 -22.17
C LEU A 32 5.36 3.86 -21.37
N SER A 33 5.39 5.11 -20.94
CA SER A 33 6.41 5.61 -20.02
C SER A 33 6.13 5.15 -18.57
N VAL A 34 7.19 5.06 -17.75
CA VAL A 34 7.02 4.84 -16.32
C VAL A 34 6.40 6.10 -15.70
N PRO A 35 5.23 6.03 -15.07
CA PRO A 35 4.59 7.18 -14.45
C PRO A 35 5.44 7.72 -13.30
N ARG A 36 5.45 9.02 -13.07
CA ARG A 36 6.17 9.69 -11.98
C ARG A 36 5.24 10.38 -10.99
N SER A 37 4.02 10.62 -11.41
CA SER A 37 3.01 11.36 -10.66
C SER A 37 1.67 10.63 -10.69
N TRP A 38 0.77 10.99 -9.76
CA TRP A 38 -0.61 10.56 -9.86
C TRP A 38 -1.27 11.11 -11.13
N SER A 39 -0.88 12.34 -11.52
CA SER A 39 -1.40 12.99 -12.71
C SER A 39 -1.07 12.24 -13.99
N ASP A 40 0.08 11.58 -14.07
CA ASP A 40 0.43 10.72 -15.23
C ASP A 40 -0.56 9.57 -15.38
N LEU A 41 -0.93 8.91 -14.27
CA LEU A 41 -1.86 7.79 -14.27
C LEU A 41 -3.30 8.16 -14.69
N LEU A 42 -3.61 9.45 -14.78
CA LEU A 42 -4.92 9.94 -15.24
C LEU A 42 -5.00 10.09 -16.76
N GLN A 43 -3.88 9.91 -17.47
CA GLN A 43 -3.84 10.03 -18.93
C GLN A 43 -4.50 8.81 -19.59
N SER A 44 -5.17 9.03 -20.71
CA SER A 44 -5.94 7.98 -21.43
C SER A 44 -5.06 6.83 -21.95
N GLU A 45 -3.76 7.03 -22.10
CA GLU A 45 -2.81 5.97 -22.49
C GLU A 45 -2.71 4.84 -21.48
N PHE A 46 -3.11 5.10 -20.21
CA PHE A 46 -3.15 4.09 -19.15
C PHE A 46 -4.53 3.42 -19.00
N GLN A 47 -5.45 3.67 -19.92
CA GLN A 47 -6.77 3.02 -19.90
C GLN A 47 -6.62 1.50 -19.91
N ASP A 48 -7.32 0.81 -18.99
CA ASP A 48 -7.27 -0.63 -18.78
C ASP A 48 -5.86 -1.19 -18.47
N GLN A 49 -4.96 -0.35 -17.94
CA GLN A 49 -3.60 -0.76 -17.57
C GLN A 49 -3.36 -0.85 -16.07
N ILE A 50 -4.30 -0.40 -15.26
CA ILE A 50 -4.13 -0.23 -13.82
C ILE A 50 -5.04 -1.17 -13.05
N VAL A 51 -4.51 -1.86 -12.04
CA VAL A 51 -5.29 -2.59 -11.06
C VAL A 51 -5.05 -2.00 -9.67
N MET A 52 -6.11 -1.81 -8.93
CA MET A 52 -6.09 -1.28 -7.57
C MET A 52 -6.86 -2.24 -6.64
N PRO A 53 -6.54 -2.32 -5.34
CA PRO A 53 -7.37 -3.04 -4.39
C PRO A 53 -8.75 -2.38 -4.26
N ASN A 54 -9.81 -3.21 -4.15
CA ASN A 54 -11.16 -2.71 -3.96
C ASN A 54 -11.28 -1.99 -2.61
N PRO A 55 -11.63 -0.71 -2.56
CA PRO A 55 -11.74 0.05 -1.32
C PRO A 55 -12.77 -0.50 -0.32
N ARG A 56 -13.75 -1.27 -0.78
CA ARG A 56 -14.76 -1.90 0.07
C ARG A 56 -14.28 -3.22 0.70
N ALA A 57 -13.20 -3.81 0.18
CA ALA A 57 -12.70 -5.11 0.61
C ALA A 57 -11.28 -5.06 1.16
N SER A 58 -10.57 -3.95 1.01
CA SER A 58 -9.16 -3.80 1.37
C SER A 58 -8.87 -2.44 1.97
N SER A 59 -8.24 -2.43 3.15
CA SER A 59 -7.73 -1.20 3.78
C SER A 59 -6.73 -0.46 2.88
N THR A 60 -5.90 -1.19 2.13
CA THR A 60 -4.99 -0.60 1.14
C THR A 60 -5.76 0.19 0.08
N GLY A 61 -6.85 -0.35 -0.43
CA GLY A 61 -7.70 0.37 -1.39
C GLY A 61 -8.35 1.60 -0.77
N LEU A 62 -8.86 1.49 0.46
CA LEU A 62 -9.47 2.61 1.18
C LEU A 62 -8.45 3.71 1.48
N MET A 63 -7.21 3.34 1.83
CA MET A 63 -6.12 4.28 2.08
C MET A 63 -5.82 5.15 0.84
N PHE A 64 -5.84 4.59 -0.37
CA PHE A 64 -5.68 5.39 -1.59
C PHE A 64 -6.77 6.45 -1.73
N LEU A 65 -8.05 6.09 -1.49
CA LEU A 65 -9.14 7.06 -1.57
C LEU A 65 -8.96 8.18 -0.54
N HIS A 66 -8.68 7.84 0.71
CA HIS A 66 -8.41 8.82 1.76
C HIS A 66 -7.22 9.71 1.40
N GLY A 67 -6.14 9.12 0.89
CA GLY A 67 -4.95 9.85 0.47
C GLY A 67 -5.23 10.87 -0.63
N PHE A 68 -6.01 10.51 -1.63
CA PHE A 68 -6.39 11.46 -2.69
C PHE A 68 -7.26 12.61 -2.15
N VAL A 69 -8.25 12.29 -1.31
CA VAL A 69 -9.12 13.32 -0.73
C VAL A 69 -8.36 14.23 0.23
N GLN A 70 -7.48 13.67 1.07
CA GLN A 70 -6.68 14.46 2.01
C GLN A 70 -5.56 15.26 1.32
N GLY A 71 -4.87 14.66 0.35
CA GLY A 71 -3.73 15.28 -0.32
C GLY A 71 -4.12 16.36 -1.32
N PHE A 72 -5.19 16.15 -2.09
CA PHE A 72 -5.65 17.11 -3.11
C PHE A 72 -6.80 17.99 -2.66
N GLY A 73 -7.40 17.74 -1.49
CA GLY A 73 -8.65 18.32 -1.03
C GLY A 73 -9.87 17.59 -1.60
N GLU A 74 -11.02 17.74 -0.95
CA GLU A 74 -12.21 16.94 -1.23
C GLU A 74 -12.62 16.95 -2.71
N LYS A 75 -12.84 18.14 -3.27
CA LYS A 75 -13.30 18.27 -4.66
C LYS A 75 -12.32 17.67 -5.65
N LYS A 76 -11.06 18.11 -5.60
CA LYS A 76 -10.01 17.65 -6.53
C LYS A 76 -9.66 16.18 -6.31
N GLY A 77 -9.70 15.71 -5.05
CA GLY A 77 -9.47 14.30 -4.72
C GLY A 77 -10.48 13.38 -5.40
N TRP A 78 -11.76 13.73 -5.39
CA TRP A 78 -12.80 12.99 -6.09
C TRP A 78 -12.63 13.05 -7.61
N GLU A 79 -12.26 14.20 -8.18
CA GLU A 79 -11.95 14.32 -9.63
C GLU A 79 -10.78 13.39 -10.02
N VAL A 80 -9.74 13.26 -9.17
CA VAL A 80 -8.63 12.33 -9.38
C VAL A 80 -9.12 10.88 -9.34
N ILE A 81 -9.95 10.54 -8.34
CA ILE A 81 -10.51 9.19 -8.19
C ILE A 81 -11.35 8.79 -9.41
N GLU A 82 -12.21 9.69 -9.90
CA GLU A 82 -13.05 9.45 -11.09
C GLU A 82 -12.20 9.21 -12.35
N LYS A 83 -11.20 10.05 -12.58
CA LYS A 83 -10.28 9.88 -13.72
C LYS A 83 -9.46 8.61 -13.63
N LEU A 84 -8.93 8.31 -12.43
CA LEU A 84 -8.20 7.09 -12.19
C LEU A 84 -9.09 5.85 -12.38
N HIS A 85 -10.36 5.93 -11.94
CA HIS A 85 -11.35 4.86 -12.15
C HIS A 85 -11.53 4.53 -13.64
N ALA A 86 -11.53 5.53 -14.52
CA ALA A 86 -11.66 5.33 -15.97
C ALA A 86 -10.48 4.52 -16.56
N ASN A 87 -9.32 4.53 -15.90
CA ASN A 87 -8.13 3.80 -16.33
C ASN A 87 -7.96 2.43 -15.63
N MET A 88 -8.88 2.07 -14.71
CA MET A 88 -8.83 0.78 -14.03
C MET A 88 -9.25 -0.36 -14.94
N LEU A 89 -8.41 -1.39 -15.01
CA LEU A 89 -8.78 -2.66 -15.62
C LEU A 89 -9.82 -3.38 -14.75
N PHE A 90 -9.55 -3.49 -13.45
CA PHE A 90 -10.49 -3.98 -12.43
C PHE A 90 -9.99 -3.67 -11.01
N TYR A 91 -10.83 -3.98 -10.02
CA TYR A 91 -10.50 -3.88 -8.59
C TYR A 91 -10.29 -5.24 -7.96
N ALA A 92 -9.09 -5.49 -7.41
CA ALA A 92 -8.73 -6.73 -6.74
C ALA A 92 -9.26 -6.81 -5.30
N ALA A 93 -9.61 -7.99 -4.81
CA ALA A 93 -10.11 -8.17 -3.45
C ALA A 93 -9.02 -8.00 -2.36
N SER A 94 -7.74 -8.19 -2.70
CA SER A 94 -6.62 -8.16 -1.76
C SER A 94 -5.68 -6.99 -2.04
N GLY A 95 -5.16 -6.35 -0.97
CA GLY A 95 -4.17 -5.27 -1.06
C GLY A 95 -2.86 -5.66 -1.73
N ALA A 96 -2.45 -6.93 -1.58
CA ALA A 96 -1.20 -7.46 -2.16
C ALA A 96 -1.34 -7.91 -3.62
N ARG A 97 -2.57 -8.21 -4.09
CA ARG A 97 -2.77 -8.81 -5.42
C ARG A 97 -2.24 -7.94 -6.57
N PRO A 98 -2.46 -6.62 -6.61
CA PRO A 98 -1.95 -5.81 -7.71
C PRO A 98 -0.41 -5.83 -7.84
N ALA A 99 0.32 -5.81 -6.71
CA ALA A 99 1.77 -5.93 -6.72
C ALA A 99 2.24 -7.29 -7.27
N ALA A 100 1.59 -8.37 -6.85
CA ALA A 100 1.89 -9.71 -7.34
C ALA A 100 1.62 -9.83 -8.86
N MET A 101 0.51 -9.31 -9.35
CA MET A 101 0.16 -9.33 -10.79
C MET A 101 1.17 -8.55 -11.63
N ALA A 102 1.62 -7.38 -11.17
CA ALA A 102 2.68 -6.63 -11.83
C ALA A 102 3.98 -7.44 -11.88
N ALA A 103 4.35 -8.08 -10.76
CA ALA A 103 5.56 -8.90 -10.68
C ALA A 103 5.51 -10.15 -11.56
N GLN A 104 4.34 -10.77 -11.72
CA GLN A 104 4.11 -11.94 -12.57
C GLN A 104 3.94 -11.58 -14.05
N GLY A 105 3.91 -10.29 -14.39
CA GLY A 105 3.74 -9.84 -15.77
C GLY A 105 2.30 -9.95 -16.30
N GLU A 106 1.31 -9.99 -15.41
CA GLU A 106 -0.11 -10.03 -15.79
C GLU A 106 -0.65 -8.62 -16.12
N ILE A 107 -0.12 -7.59 -15.46
CA ILE A 107 -0.52 -6.19 -15.64
C ILE A 107 0.70 -5.27 -15.65
N PRO A 108 0.64 -4.12 -16.34
CA PRO A 108 1.75 -3.15 -16.31
C PRO A 108 1.81 -2.35 -15.00
N ILE A 109 0.67 -2.03 -14.38
CA ILE A 109 0.61 -1.15 -13.20
C ILE A 109 -0.33 -1.72 -12.14
N GLY A 110 0.20 -1.89 -10.93
CA GLY A 110 -0.56 -2.25 -9.74
C GLY A 110 -0.44 -1.18 -8.65
N LEU A 111 -1.55 -0.62 -8.20
CA LEU A 111 -1.56 0.20 -6.98
C LEU A 111 -1.58 -0.72 -5.77
N SER A 112 -0.58 -0.62 -4.89
CA SER A 112 -0.42 -1.51 -3.75
C SER A 112 0.51 -0.90 -2.70
N ALA A 113 0.80 -1.59 -1.61
CA ALA A 113 1.89 -1.18 -0.74
C ALA A 113 3.24 -1.70 -1.28
N ALA A 114 4.28 -0.88 -1.23
CA ALA A 114 5.63 -1.24 -1.69
C ALA A 114 6.16 -2.53 -1.04
N ALA A 115 5.82 -2.77 0.23
CA ALA A 115 6.20 -3.97 0.97
C ALA A 115 5.76 -5.27 0.28
N PHE A 116 4.62 -5.27 -0.41
CA PHE A 116 4.13 -6.46 -1.12
C PHE A 116 4.92 -6.77 -2.40
N LEU A 117 5.67 -5.81 -2.94
CA LEU A 117 6.54 -6.06 -4.07
C LEU A 117 7.91 -6.63 -3.66
N LYS A 118 8.34 -6.37 -2.42
CA LYS A 118 9.66 -6.75 -1.91
C LYS A 118 10.05 -8.22 -2.15
N PRO A 119 9.18 -9.23 -1.94
CA PRO A 119 9.52 -10.62 -2.19
C PRO A 119 9.93 -10.90 -3.65
N PHE A 120 9.35 -10.17 -4.59
CA PHE A 120 9.59 -10.36 -6.02
C PHE A 120 10.88 -9.69 -6.51
N LEU A 121 11.34 -8.63 -5.84
CA LEU A 121 12.59 -7.95 -6.20
C LEU A 121 13.82 -8.88 -6.09
N LYS A 122 13.75 -9.92 -5.26
CA LYS A 122 14.81 -10.92 -5.11
C LYS A 122 15.00 -11.80 -6.36
N TYR A 123 13.98 -11.91 -7.20
CA TYR A 123 13.97 -12.82 -8.36
C TYR A 123 14.31 -12.13 -9.69
N LYS A 124 14.89 -10.92 -9.65
CA LYS A 124 15.23 -10.14 -10.86
C LYS A 124 14.02 -9.94 -11.80
N THR A 125 12.81 -9.90 -11.25
CA THR A 125 11.62 -9.56 -12.01
C THR A 125 11.72 -8.11 -12.51
N PRO A 126 11.20 -7.79 -13.70
CA PRO A 126 11.27 -6.44 -14.27
C PRO A 126 10.25 -5.49 -13.62
N VAL A 127 10.32 -5.37 -12.30
CA VAL A 127 9.40 -4.55 -11.52
C VAL A 127 10.14 -3.49 -10.72
N SER A 128 9.48 -2.37 -10.55
CA SER A 128 9.95 -1.29 -9.68
C SER A 128 8.79 -0.66 -8.91
N VAL A 129 9.15 0.02 -7.83
CA VAL A 129 8.23 0.83 -7.04
C VAL A 129 8.42 2.29 -7.44
N VAL A 130 7.33 2.94 -7.77
CA VAL A 130 7.29 4.38 -8.02
C VAL A 130 6.58 5.05 -6.84
N GLN A 131 7.22 6.09 -6.32
CA GLN A 131 6.63 7.01 -5.35
C GLN A 131 6.23 8.28 -6.12
N PRO A 132 4.93 8.54 -6.28
CA PRO A 132 4.47 9.73 -7.00
C PRO A 132 4.99 11.03 -6.38
N GLU A 133 5.30 12.01 -7.22
CA GLU A 133 5.89 13.30 -6.82
C GLU A 133 4.99 14.09 -5.88
N GLU A 134 3.66 13.93 -5.99
CA GLU A 134 2.69 14.58 -5.10
C GLU A 134 2.62 13.93 -3.70
N GLY A 135 3.34 12.84 -3.49
CA GLY A 135 3.37 12.08 -2.25
C GLY A 135 2.44 10.86 -2.24
N ILE A 136 2.50 10.13 -1.16
CA ILE A 136 1.71 8.91 -0.94
C ILE A 136 0.89 9.00 0.35
N ALA A 137 -0.24 8.32 0.35
CA ALA A 137 -0.93 8.02 1.60
C ALA A 137 -0.15 6.96 2.39
N TRP A 138 -0.19 7.06 3.70
CA TRP A 138 0.41 6.06 4.60
C TRP A 138 -0.51 5.78 5.78
N ASP A 139 -0.32 4.63 6.40
CA ASP A 139 -1.06 4.20 7.58
C ASP A 139 -0.15 3.41 8.51
N ALA A 140 -0.58 3.21 9.75
CA ALA A 140 0.12 2.42 10.75
C ALA A 140 -0.59 1.10 11.01
N GLU A 141 0.16 0.01 11.05
CA GLU A 141 -0.32 -1.23 11.64
C GLU A 141 -0.26 -1.10 13.16
N ALA A 142 -1.40 -1.26 13.80
CA ALA A 142 -1.52 -1.08 15.24
C ALA A 142 -1.82 -2.40 15.95
N CYS A 143 -1.31 -2.51 17.18
CA CYS A 143 -1.58 -3.59 18.10
C CYS A 143 -2.38 -3.06 19.28
N ALA A 144 -3.48 -3.73 19.63
CA ALA A 144 -4.33 -3.38 20.75
C ALA A 144 -4.83 -4.64 21.47
N LEU A 145 -5.12 -4.52 22.76
CA LEU A 145 -5.74 -5.58 23.55
C LEU A 145 -7.26 -5.41 23.53
N PRO A 146 -8.02 -6.36 22.97
CA PRO A 146 -9.47 -6.30 23.02
C PRO A 146 -9.98 -6.52 24.46
N ARG A 147 -10.95 -5.70 24.87
CA ARG A 147 -11.60 -5.84 26.18
C ARG A 147 -12.41 -7.14 26.23
N GLY A 148 -12.30 -7.91 27.33
CA GLY A 148 -13.08 -9.12 27.53
C GLY A 148 -12.60 -10.35 26.75
N GLY A 149 -11.36 -10.32 26.27
CA GLY A 149 -10.75 -11.52 25.67
C GLY A 149 -10.67 -12.70 26.64
N PRO A 150 -10.73 -13.95 26.15
CA PRO A 150 -10.77 -15.15 27.00
C PRO A 150 -9.45 -15.44 27.73
N HIS A 151 -8.33 -14.91 27.26
CA HIS A 151 -6.98 -15.16 27.77
C HIS A 151 -6.24 -13.83 28.00
N PRO A 152 -6.63 -13.00 28.98
CA PRO A 152 -6.11 -11.64 29.12
C PRO A 152 -4.63 -11.57 29.52
N GLN A 153 -4.13 -12.56 30.29
CA GLN A 153 -2.71 -12.56 30.71
C GLN A 153 -1.79 -12.94 29.56
N GLU A 154 -2.14 -13.96 28.80
CA GLU A 154 -1.39 -14.41 27.62
C GLU A 154 -1.43 -13.35 26.51
N ALA A 155 -2.59 -12.75 26.31
CA ALA A 155 -2.75 -11.64 25.35
C ALA A 155 -1.88 -10.45 25.74
N LYS A 156 -1.82 -10.12 27.04
CA LYS A 156 -0.93 -9.04 27.52
C LYS A 156 0.54 -9.39 27.34
N ALA A 157 0.96 -10.61 27.64
CA ALA A 157 2.34 -11.06 27.46
C ALA A 157 2.76 -10.97 25.99
N PHE A 158 1.88 -11.38 25.06
CA PHE A 158 2.10 -11.25 23.63
C PHE A 158 2.14 -9.78 23.19
N TRP A 159 1.27 -8.94 23.72
CA TRP A 159 1.23 -7.50 23.43
C TRP A 159 2.52 -6.80 23.90
N ASP A 160 3.02 -7.13 25.11
CA ASP A 160 4.29 -6.62 25.64
C ASP A 160 5.49 -7.08 24.76
N PHE A 161 5.46 -8.32 24.27
CA PHE A 161 6.45 -8.81 23.29
C PHE A 161 6.38 -8.03 21.98
N CYS A 162 5.20 -7.75 21.44
CA CYS A 162 5.02 -6.97 20.23
C CYS A 162 5.53 -5.52 20.37
N ALA A 163 5.47 -4.95 21.57
CA ALA A 163 6.02 -3.62 21.87
C ALA A 163 7.54 -3.61 22.03
N GLY A 164 8.17 -4.79 22.09
CA GLY A 164 9.60 -4.94 22.31
C GLY A 164 10.45 -4.75 21.04
N PRO A 165 11.74 -4.47 21.21
CA PRO A 165 12.67 -4.20 20.09
C PRO A 165 12.85 -5.40 19.15
N ALA A 166 12.65 -6.63 19.62
CA ALA A 166 12.79 -7.83 18.82
C ALA A 166 11.77 -7.86 17.66
N VAL A 167 10.51 -7.47 17.91
CA VAL A 167 9.50 -7.40 16.86
C VAL A 167 9.77 -6.27 15.89
N GLY A 168 10.25 -5.12 16.35
CA GLY A 168 10.71 -4.03 15.50
C GLY A 168 11.80 -4.49 14.52
N GLN A 169 12.77 -5.27 14.98
CA GLN A 169 13.81 -5.83 14.12
C GLN A 169 13.25 -6.85 13.12
N ILE A 170 12.39 -7.76 13.55
CA ILE A 170 11.71 -8.73 12.67
C ILE A 170 10.90 -7.98 11.60
N ALA A 171 10.14 -6.96 11.97
CA ALA A 171 9.36 -6.14 11.05
C ALA A 171 10.27 -5.44 10.02
N ALA A 172 11.39 -4.85 10.46
CA ALA A 172 12.36 -4.21 9.57
C ALA A 172 12.98 -5.21 8.58
N ASP A 173 13.34 -6.40 9.03
CA ASP A 173 13.93 -7.44 8.19
C ASP A 173 12.92 -8.00 7.16
N PHE A 174 11.66 -8.10 7.54
CA PHE A 174 10.60 -8.66 6.69
C PHE A 174 10.01 -7.63 5.74
N SER A 175 9.67 -6.44 6.23
CA SER A 175 9.03 -5.39 5.45
C SER A 175 10.00 -4.37 4.85
N GLY A 176 11.20 -4.27 5.41
CA GLY A 176 12.20 -3.26 5.03
C GLY A 176 11.84 -1.85 5.50
N ILE A 177 10.86 -1.73 6.38
CA ILE A 177 10.45 -0.47 7.00
C ILE A 177 10.65 -0.65 8.50
N ALA A 178 11.67 0.03 9.05
CA ALA A 178 11.84 0.15 10.49
C ALA A 178 10.83 1.18 11.01
N ALA A 179 10.16 0.85 12.12
CA ALA A 179 9.33 1.79 12.85
C ALA A 179 10.20 2.79 13.64
#